data_b9fabcc2e941afc1fdc43f5fe3133438
#
_entry.id   b9fabcc2e941afc1fdc43f5fe3133438
#
_cell.length_a   1.000
_cell.length_b   1.000
_cell.length_c   1.000
_cell.angle_alpha   90.00
_cell.angle_beta   90.00
_cell.angle_gamma   90.00
#
_symmetry.space_group_name_H-M   'P 1'
#
loop_
_entity.id
_entity.type
_entity.pdbx_description
1 polymer ?
#
loop_
_entity_poly.entity_id
_entity_poly.type
_entity_poly.pdbx_seq_one_letter_code
_entity_poly.pdbx_strand_id
1 'polypeptide(L)'
;HGSSAASDVYKRQIYDPVGGDFSEQAFRAIAWNGRFLVIGFASGPIAKMPLNLALLKGASLVGVFWGSWSAREPNESQNNFSELIKMVDDKKFIPLVTEIFKLEDHASAFACIEERRAKGKVILSMK
;
A
#
# COMPACT_ATOMS: atom_id res chain seq x y z
N HIS A 1 4.02 -10.00 27.00
CA HIS A 1 4.05 -10.78 25.76
C HIS A 1 2.67 -11.19 25.22
N GLY A 2 1.59 -10.45 25.56
CA GLY A 2 0.25 -10.69 25.00
C GLY A 2 0.07 -10.20 23.55
N SER A 3 1.15 -9.82 22.84
CA SER A 3 1.05 -9.19 21.54
C SER A 3 0.85 -10.16 20.38
N SER A 4 1.25 -11.42 20.47
CA SER A 4 1.14 -12.36 19.36
C SER A 4 -0.30 -12.82 19.13
N ALA A 5 -1.03 -13.19 20.16
CA ALA A 5 -2.43 -13.59 20.03
C ALA A 5 -3.33 -12.42 19.62
N ALA A 6 -3.13 -11.24 20.20
CA ALA A 6 -3.83 -10.01 19.79
C ALA A 6 -3.49 -9.60 18.37
N SER A 7 -2.23 -9.74 17.93
CA SER A 7 -1.84 -9.43 16.55
C SER A 7 -2.42 -10.43 15.54
N ASP A 8 -2.57 -11.70 15.89
CA ASP A 8 -3.17 -12.72 15.03
C ASP A 8 -4.66 -12.49 14.81
N VAL A 9 -5.37 -11.99 15.80
CA VAL A 9 -6.80 -11.62 15.68
C VAL A 9 -7.01 -10.46 14.70
N TYR A 10 -6.05 -9.54 14.59
CA TYR A 10 -6.19 -8.33 13.77
C TYR A 10 -5.56 -8.43 12.37
N LYS A 11 -4.69 -9.38 12.11
CA LYS A 11 -4.06 -9.56 10.79
C LYS A 11 -4.94 -10.36 9.82
N ARG A 12 -6.20 -9.98 9.71
CA ARG A 12 -7.13 -10.60 8.75
C ARG A 12 -6.85 -10.20 7.31
N GLN A 13 -6.19 -9.07 7.13
CA GLN A 13 -5.82 -8.56 5.82
C GLN A 13 -4.44 -7.94 5.88
N ILE A 14 -3.63 -8.26 4.87
CA ILE A 14 -2.31 -7.66 4.67
C ILE A 14 -2.35 -6.94 3.34
N TYR A 15 -2.02 -5.66 3.35
CA TYR A 15 -1.90 -4.81 2.17
C TYR A 15 -0.42 -4.67 1.84
N ASP A 16 0.06 -5.31 0.76
CA ASP A 16 1.47 -5.35 0.41
C ASP A 16 1.77 -4.63 -0.92
N PRO A 17 2.20 -3.36 -0.88
CA PRO A 17 2.69 -2.64 -2.05
C PRO A 17 4.20 -2.78 -2.26
N VAL A 18 4.91 -3.46 -1.35
CA VAL A 18 6.37 -3.49 -1.28
C VAL A 18 6.95 -4.71 -1.99
N GLY A 19 6.41 -5.88 -1.72
CA GLY A 19 6.93 -7.14 -2.27
C GLY A 19 8.27 -7.57 -1.65
N GLY A 20 9.01 -8.39 -2.38
CA GLY A 20 10.34 -8.83 -1.97
C GLY A 20 10.34 -9.77 -0.76
N ASP A 21 11.40 -9.74 0.02
CA ASP A 21 11.64 -10.70 1.11
C ASP A 21 10.65 -10.56 2.28
N PHE A 22 10.04 -9.40 2.44
CA PHE A 22 9.05 -9.18 3.52
C PHE A 22 7.71 -9.86 3.26
N SER A 23 7.35 -10.13 2.01
CA SER A 23 6.04 -10.67 1.65
C SER A 23 5.78 -12.05 2.27
N GLU A 24 6.74 -12.96 2.19
CA GLU A 24 6.60 -14.29 2.80
C GLU A 24 6.49 -14.21 4.32
N GLN A 25 7.30 -13.38 4.96
CA GLN A 25 7.26 -13.18 6.42
C GLN A 25 5.91 -12.61 6.85
N ALA A 26 5.39 -11.63 6.11
CA ALA A 26 4.08 -11.06 6.37
C ALA A 26 2.97 -12.12 6.20
N PHE A 27 3.05 -12.94 5.15
CA PHE A 27 2.08 -14.01 4.92
C PHE A 27 2.12 -15.09 6.01
N ARG A 28 3.30 -15.40 6.55
CA ARG A 28 3.43 -16.32 7.69
C ARG A 28 2.70 -15.81 8.94
N ALA A 29 2.58 -14.50 9.08
CA ALA A 29 1.91 -13.83 10.20
C ALA A 29 0.40 -13.59 9.98
N ILE A 30 -0.17 -14.02 8.85
CA ILE A 30 -1.59 -13.83 8.57
C ILE A 30 -2.48 -14.71 9.46
N ALA A 31 -3.64 -14.20 9.82
CA ALA A 31 -4.63 -14.95 10.58
C ALA A 31 -5.30 -16.06 9.73
N TRP A 32 -5.92 -17.02 10.38
CA TRP A 32 -6.77 -18.00 9.72
C TRP A 32 -7.84 -17.33 8.85
N ASN A 33 -8.00 -17.83 7.62
CA ASN A 33 -8.89 -17.24 6.60
C ASN A 33 -8.54 -15.79 6.20
N GLY A 34 -7.32 -15.34 6.48
CA GLY A 34 -6.87 -13.99 6.12
C GLY A 34 -6.69 -13.81 4.62
N ARG A 35 -6.60 -12.56 4.19
CA ARG A 35 -6.39 -12.18 2.79
C ARG A 35 -5.10 -11.38 2.67
N PHE A 36 -4.20 -11.85 1.83
CA PHE A 36 -2.97 -11.15 1.47
C PHE A 36 -3.18 -10.44 0.13
N LEU A 37 -3.22 -9.12 0.15
CA LEU A 37 -3.44 -8.30 -1.04
C LEU A 37 -2.10 -7.98 -1.70
N VAL A 38 -1.91 -8.47 -2.92
CA VAL A 38 -0.74 -8.18 -3.75
C VAL A 38 -1.01 -6.89 -4.51
N ILE A 39 -0.43 -5.78 -4.05
CA ILE A 39 -0.66 -4.43 -4.58
C ILE A 39 0.45 -4.01 -5.52
N GLY A 40 1.70 -4.32 -5.20
CA GLY A 40 2.85 -3.90 -5.97
C GLY A 40 4.17 -4.45 -5.48
N PHE A 41 5.25 -4.01 -6.12
CA PHE A 41 6.59 -4.53 -5.91
C PHE A 41 7.61 -3.39 -5.79
N ALA A 42 7.33 -2.42 -4.91
CA ALA A 42 8.17 -1.22 -4.75
C ALA A 42 9.62 -1.54 -4.36
N SER A 43 9.89 -2.69 -3.73
CA SER A 43 11.25 -3.16 -3.44
C SER A 43 12.02 -3.69 -4.66
N GLY A 44 11.33 -3.92 -5.80
CA GLY A 44 11.88 -4.45 -7.04
C GLY A 44 11.71 -5.97 -7.20
N PRO A 45 12.26 -6.82 -6.32
CA PRO A 45 12.10 -8.26 -6.45
C PRO A 45 10.67 -8.73 -6.24
N ILE A 46 10.24 -9.70 -7.05
CA ILE A 46 8.93 -10.33 -6.89
C ILE A 46 9.05 -11.50 -5.92
N ALA A 47 8.22 -11.48 -4.87
CA ALA A 47 8.20 -12.53 -3.88
C ALA A 47 7.76 -13.87 -4.46
N LYS A 48 8.38 -14.94 -4.00
CA LYS A 48 7.96 -16.32 -4.25
C LYS A 48 7.25 -16.83 -3.00
N MET A 49 5.97 -17.15 -3.13
CA MET A 49 5.16 -17.56 -1.99
C MET A 49 5.02 -19.07 -1.94
N PRO A 50 5.42 -19.74 -0.84
CA PRO A 50 5.19 -21.16 -0.67
C PRO A 50 3.67 -21.43 -0.55
N LEU A 51 3.11 -22.17 -1.48
CA LEU A 51 1.66 -22.41 -1.55
C LEU A 51 1.12 -23.21 -0.35
N ASN A 52 1.97 -24.01 0.29
CA ASN A 52 1.58 -24.73 1.51
C ASN A 52 1.17 -23.80 2.65
N LEU A 53 1.68 -22.57 2.70
CA LEU A 53 1.26 -21.59 3.69
C LEU A 53 -0.19 -21.16 3.51
N ALA A 54 -0.64 -21.00 2.27
CA ALA A 54 -2.04 -20.72 1.96
C ALA A 54 -2.94 -21.85 2.43
N LEU A 55 -2.56 -23.12 2.16
CA LEU A 55 -3.27 -24.29 2.60
C LEU A 55 -3.37 -24.36 4.14
N LEU A 56 -2.24 -24.24 4.82
CA LEU A 56 -2.17 -24.38 6.29
C LEU A 56 -2.95 -23.31 7.04
N LYS A 57 -3.09 -22.13 6.45
CA LYS A 57 -3.79 -20.99 7.08
C LYS A 57 -5.18 -20.72 6.52
N GLY A 58 -5.63 -21.53 5.55
CA GLY A 58 -6.88 -21.26 4.83
C GLY A 58 -6.91 -19.84 4.24
N ALA A 59 -5.75 -19.25 3.98
CA ALA A 59 -5.62 -17.86 3.57
C ALA A 59 -5.63 -17.72 2.04
N SER A 60 -5.98 -16.53 1.57
CA SER A 60 -6.04 -16.20 0.15
C SER A 60 -4.93 -15.22 -0.24
N LEU A 61 -4.33 -15.45 -1.41
CA LEU A 61 -3.51 -14.47 -2.11
C LEU A 61 -4.38 -13.79 -3.17
N VAL A 62 -4.56 -12.49 -3.06
CA VAL A 62 -5.48 -11.73 -3.92
C VAL A 62 -4.71 -10.65 -4.66
N GLY A 63 -4.68 -10.72 -5.98
CA GLY A 63 -4.13 -9.65 -6.82
C GLY A 63 -5.04 -8.42 -6.81
N VAL A 64 -4.44 -7.25 -6.63
CA VAL A 64 -5.12 -5.95 -6.68
C VAL A 64 -4.41 -5.07 -7.69
N PHE A 65 -4.81 -5.20 -8.94
CA PHE A 65 -4.27 -4.37 -10.02
C PHE A 65 -5.22 -3.20 -10.30
N TRP A 66 -5.13 -2.18 -9.46
CA TRP A 66 -6.03 -1.02 -9.52
C TRP A 66 -6.06 -0.34 -10.89
N GLY A 67 -4.92 -0.18 -11.55
CA GLY A 67 -4.85 0.44 -12.88
C GLY A 67 -5.64 -0.33 -13.93
N SER A 68 -5.55 -1.65 -13.95
CA SER A 68 -6.34 -2.50 -14.85
C SER A 68 -7.82 -2.51 -14.47
N TRP A 69 -8.13 -2.55 -13.17
CA TRP A 69 -9.51 -2.49 -12.69
C TRP A 69 -10.18 -1.16 -13.08
N SER A 70 -9.52 -0.03 -12.87
CA SER A 70 -10.07 1.30 -13.19
C SER A 70 -10.37 1.46 -14.69
N ALA A 71 -9.58 0.82 -15.55
CA ALA A 71 -9.84 0.82 -16.99
C ALA A 71 -11.03 -0.08 -17.39
N ARG A 72 -11.27 -1.15 -16.63
CA ARG A 72 -12.39 -2.10 -16.88
C ARG A 72 -13.70 -1.62 -16.28
N GLU A 73 -13.63 -0.93 -15.14
CA GLU A 73 -14.77 -0.43 -14.37
C GLU A 73 -14.71 1.11 -14.22
N PRO A 74 -14.76 1.85 -15.35
CA PRO A 74 -14.52 3.30 -15.33
C PRO A 74 -15.55 4.06 -14.50
N ASN A 75 -16.80 3.62 -14.49
CA ASN A 75 -17.87 4.27 -13.73
C ASN A 75 -17.65 4.11 -12.22
N GLU A 76 -17.31 2.90 -11.76
CA GLU A 76 -17.00 2.67 -10.35
C GLU A 76 -15.73 3.39 -9.93
N SER A 77 -14.72 3.40 -10.79
CA SER A 77 -13.50 4.17 -10.56
C SER A 77 -13.77 5.66 -10.39
N GLN A 78 -14.64 6.23 -11.23
CA GLN A 78 -15.04 7.64 -11.13
C GLN A 78 -15.84 7.91 -9.85
N ASN A 79 -16.73 7.01 -9.48
CA ASN A 79 -17.50 7.13 -8.23
C ASN A 79 -16.58 7.11 -7.01
N ASN A 80 -15.64 6.15 -6.96
CA ASN A 80 -14.66 6.07 -5.88
C ASN A 80 -13.80 7.33 -5.79
N PHE A 81 -13.37 7.87 -6.93
CA PHE A 81 -12.61 9.12 -6.98
C PHE A 81 -13.42 10.30 -6.45
N SER A 82 -14.69 10.40 -6.84
CA SER A 82 -15.59 11.44 -6.36
C SER A 82 -15.82 11.37 -4.84
N GLU A 83 -15.97 10.16 -4.30
CA GLU A 83 -16.07 9.96 -2.85
C GLU A 83 -14.79 10.38 -2.12
N LEU A 84 -13.60 10.03 -2.66
CA LEU A 84 -12.33 10.45 -2.08
C LEU A 84 -12.17 11.97 -2.06
N ILE A 85 -12.52 12.65 -3.15
CA ILE A 85 -12.52 14.13 -3.20
C ILE A 85 -13.46 14.72 -2.14
N LYS A 86 -14.66 14.17 -2.02
CA LYS A 86 -15.61 14.61 -0.99
C LYS A 86 -15.05 14.40 0.42
N MET A 87 -14.35 13.28 0.68
CA MET A 87 -13.72 13.06 1.99
C MET A 87 -12.62 14.09 2.28
N VAL A 88 -11.89 14.54 1.26
CA VAL A 88 -10.89 15.61 1.38
C VAL A 88 -11.56 16.95 1.67
N ASP A 89 -12.60 17.30 0.94
CA ASP A 89 -13.37 18.54 1.11
C ASP A 89 -14.01 18.62 2.51
N ASP A 90 -14.56 17.50 2.98
CA ASP A 90 -15.13 17.34 4.32
C ASP A 90 -14.07 17.23 5.43
N LYS A 91 -12.79 17.32 5.09
CA LYS A 91 -11.64 17.14 6.01
C LYS A 91 -11.62 15.80 6.78
N LYS A 92 -12.29 14.78 6.25
CA LYS A 92 -12.26 13.42 6.79
C LYS A 92 -10.98 12.69 6.42
N PHE A 93 -10.36 13.10 5.34
CA PHE A 93 -9.09 12.60 4.85
C PHE A 93 -8.26 13.77 4.34
N ILE A 94 -7.07 13.97 4.90
CA ILE A 94 -6.14 15.04 4.50
C ILE A 94 -4.82 14.36 4.12
N PRO A 95 -4.43 14.39 2.83
CA PRO A 95 -3.14 13.87 2.42
C PRO A 95 -2.00 14.61 3.17
N LEU A 96 -1.14 13.83 3.82
CA LEU A 96 -0.02 14.40 4.55
C LEU A 96 1.05 14.88 3.56
N VAL A 97 1.22 16.20 3.45
CA VAL A 97 2.29 16.84 2.72
C VAL A 97 3.37 17.26 3.72
N THR A 98 4.58 16.74 3.58
CA THR A 98 5.67 17.01 4.52
C THR A 98 6.77 17.88 3.92
N GLU A 99 6.92 17.89 2.60
CA GLU A 99 7.98 18.62 1.91
C GLU A 99 7.44 19.31 0.67
N ILE A 100 7.78 20.58 0.49
CA ILE A 100 7.46 21.33 -0.73
C ILE A 100 8.75 21.97 -1.23
N PHE A 101 9.12 21.66 -2.45
CA PHE A 101 10.27 22.20 -3.13
C PHE A 101 9.84 23.05 -4.32
N LYS A 102 10.63 24.05 -4.69
CA LYS A 102 10.46 24.71 -5.98
C LYS A 102 10.86 23.76 -7.11
N LEU A 103 10.36 23.98 -8.30
CA LEU A 103 10.68 23.15 -9.46
C LEU A 103 12.19 23.10 -9.73
N GLU A 104 12.90 24.22 -9.55
CA GLU A 104 14.35 24.31 -9.71
C GLU A 104 15.11 23.39 -8.75
N ASP A 105 14.52 23.10 -7.58
CA ASP A 105 15.11 22.27 -6.52
C ASP A 105 14.69 20.80 -6.64
N HIS A 106 14.23 20.35 -7.82
CA HIS A 106 13.76 18.99 -8.05
C HIS A 106 14.76 17.91 -7.62
N ALA A 107 16.06 18.15 -7.80
CA ALA A 107 17.09 17.19 -7.37
C ALA A 107 17.02 16.93 -5.85
N SER A 108 16.81 17.98 -5.04
CA SER A 108 16.64 17.85 -3.59
C SER A 108 15.36 17.12 -3.22
N ALA A 109 14.28 17.31 -3.98
CA ALA A 109 13.03 16.60 -3.78
C ALA A 109 13.18 15.09 -4.04
N PHE A 110 13.85 14.70 -5.12
CA PHE A 110 14.17 13.30 -5.41
C PHE A 110 15.10 12.70 -4.35
N ALA A 111 16.15 13.42 -3.95
CA ALA A 111 17.06 12.99 -2.90
C ALA A 111 16.31 12.71 -1.57
N CYS A 112 15.33 13.54 -1.23
CA CYS A 112 14.49 13.33 -0.05
C CYS A 112 13.79 11.96 -0.05
N ILE A 113 13.32 11.52 -1.22
CA ILE A 113 12.67 10.20 -1.38
C ILE A 113 13.72 9.07 -1.39
N GLU A 114 14.78 9.22 -2.16
CA GLU A 114 15.84 8.21 -2.31
C GLU A 114 16.55 7.92 -0.99
N GLU A 115 16.80 8.95 -0.20
CA GLU A 115 17.43 8.85 1.12
C GLU A 115 16.44 8.48 2.24
N ARG A 116 15.18 8.15 1.89
CA ARG A 116 14.11 7.76 2.82
C ARG A 116 13.83 8.80 3.92
N ARG A 117 14.00 10.07 3.61
CA ARG A 117 13.68 11.19 4.52
C ARG A 117 12.22 11.64 4.42
N ALA A 118 11.54 11.30 3.34
CA ALA A 118 10.13 11.64 3.12
C ALA A 118 9.22 10.92 4.14
N LYS A 119 8.45 11.69 4.90
CA LYS A 119 7.48 11.19 5.89
C LYS A 119 6.04 11.25 5.38
N GLY A 120 5.81 11.92 4.28
CA GLY A 120 4.54 12.08 3.59
C GLY A 120 4.75 12.40 2.13
N LYS A 121 3.83 13.13 1.53
CA LYS A 121 3.95 13.56 0.14
C LYS A 121 5.04 14.62 -0.01
N VAL A 122 5.90 14.42 -1.00
CA VAL A 122 6.89 15.41 -1.47
C VAL A 122 6.34 16.06 -2.73
N ILE A 123 6.24 17.38 -2.73
CA ILE A 123 5.59 18.14 -3.79
C ILE A 123 6.60 19.09 -4.44
N LEU A 124 6.55 19.19 -5.77
CA LEU A 124 7.19 20.26 -6.54
C LEU A 124 6.15 21.35 -6.80
N SER A 125 6.44 22.56 -6.34
CA SER A 125 5.61 23.73 -6.61
C SER A 125 5.99 24.32 -7.97
N MET A 126 4.98 24.59 -8.77
CA MET A 126 5.12 25.25 -10.07
C MET A 126 5.03 26.79 -9.99
N LYS A 127 4.93 27.32 -8.76
CA LYS A 127 4.82 28.76 -8.49
C LYS A 127 6.10 29.28 -7.86
#